data_c15dbaef9defedf03437240c75843278
#
_entry.id   c15dbaef9defedf03437240c75843278
#
_cell.length_a   1.000
_cell.length_b   1.000
_cell.length_c   1.000
_cell.angle_alpha   90.00
_cell.angle_beta   90.00
_cell.angle_gamma   90.00
#
_symmetry.space_group_name_H-M   'P 1'
#
loop_
_entity.id
_entity.type
_entity.pdbx_description
1 polymer ?
#
loop_
_entity_poly.entity_id
_entity_poly.type
_entity_poly.pdbx_seq_one_letter_code
_entity_poly.pdbx_strand_id
1 'polypeptide(L)'
;MTKRVSQNSTRNSDFVIPSAFNASPVRTIRHSSLAGGLISNAAGLIELLPLIERNARVAVDTEADSLHCYREKLCLLQVSLPEGDFLVDPLAGSDLAPLANALARKEIVLHGADYDLRLLRRALHFQPAHLFDTVIAARLLGLRGFSYAALAEKYFSIQLAKGSQKANWALRPLSPKMEEYARNDTHYLLPLAEKLEIQLIECGRFGWFQQSCERAIVSAAIDRERDAEEAWRVRGSGLIRGREAAILRALWHWRDREAERFDRPSFHVLRNDQLIETARAVSKGETPQFRHFSERRARDFQATINTALALKEEDWPETRKRHADRPTREMERAAEAMRKRRDQAAGELKIEPSFIAPRATIDAIAADRARAEQLLVPWQRSLLGL
;
A
#
# COMPACT_ATOMS: atom_id res chain seq x y z
N MET A 1 -18.03 28.60 59.45
CA MET A 1 -16.83 28.88 58.68
C MET A 1 -16.75 27.88 57.53
N THR A 2 -17.23 28.28 56.35
CA THR A 2 -17.43 27.47 55.15
C THR A 2 -16.21 27.63 54.25
N LYS A 3 -15.49 26.56 53.95
CA LYS A 3 -14.41 26.58 52.93
C LYS A 3 -14.98 26.15 51.58
N ARG A 4 -14.95 27.07 50.65
CA ARG A 4 -15.24 26.84 49.23
C ARG A 4 -14.11 25.99 48.61
N VAL A 5 -14.47 24.93 47.91
CA VAL A 5 -13.59 24.17 47.02
C VAL A 5 -13.73 24.78 45.62
N SER A 6 -12.61 25.24 45.08
CA SER A 6 -12.49 25.79 43.75
C SER A 6 -12.49 24.64 42.71
N GLN A 7 -13.46 24.65 41.82
CA GLN A 7 -13.47 23.77 40.62
C GLN A 7 -12.62 24.44 39.53
N ASN A 8 -11.52 23.81 39.17
CA ASN A 8 -10.75 24.14 37.98
C ASN A 8 -11.46 23.57 36.75
N SER A 9 -12.02 24.45 35.94
CA SER A 9 -12.59 24.20 34.62
C SER A 9 -11.47 23.96 33.61
N THR A 10 -11.31 22.75 33.16
CA THR A 10 -10.53 22.41 31.93
C THR A 10 -11.29 22.95 30.73
N ARG A 11 -10.68 23.91 30.03
CA ARG A 11 -11.17 24.45 28.76
C ARG A 11 -11.14 23.34 27.70
N ASN A 12 -12.32 22.85 27.33
CA ASN A 12 -12.53 22.19 26.05
C ASN A 12 -12.35 23.25 24.95
N SER A 13 -11.40 23.04 24.06
CA SER A 13 -11.32 23.81 22.81
C SER A 13 -12.49 23.38 21.93
N ASP A 14 -13.52 24.22 21.87
CA ASP A 14 -14.64 24.09 20.96
C ASP A 14 -14.11 24.20 19.53
N PHE A 15 -14.00 23.07 18.88
CA PHE A 15 -13.77 22.98 17.43
C PHE A 15 -15.12 23.27 16.77
N VAL A 16 -15.29 24.51 16.31
CA VAL A 16 -16.49 24.95 15.57
C VAL A 16 -16.49 24.20 14.24
N ILE A 17 -17.39 23.25 14.10
CA ILE A 17 -17.72 22.62 12.81
C ILE A 17 -18.44 23.70 11.97
N PRO A 18 -17.96 24.04 10.76
CA PRO A 18 -18.70 24.93 9.89
C PRO A 18 -20.02 24.23 9.48
N SER A 19 -21.14 24.70 9.97
CA SER A 19 -22.47 24.27 9.58
C SER A 19 -22.86 24.89 8.22
N ALA A 20 -22.30 24.39 7.14
CA ALA A 20 -22.75 24.68 5.77
C ALA A 20 -22.35 23.56 4.82
N PHE A 21 -22.84 22.34 5.07
CA PHE A 21 -22.97 21.38 3.98
C PHE A 21 -24.46 21.28 3.62
N ASN A 22 -24.90 22.16 2.73
CA ASN A 22 -26.08 21.90 1.95
C ASN A 22 -25.83 20.59 1.20
N ALA A 23 -26.62 19.56 1.51
CA ALA A 23 -26.67 18.34 0.73
C ALA A 23 -27.08 18.72 -0.70
N SER A 24 -26.10 18.92 -1.56
CA SER A 24 -26.36 19.06 -2.99
C SER A 24 -27.04 17.78 -3.45
N PRO A 25 -28.11 17.86 -4.25
CA PRO A 25 -28.78 16.68 -4.77
C PRO A 25 -27.73 15.81 -5.46
N VAL A 26 -27.77 14.50 -5.19
CA VAL A 26 -26.93 13.49 -5.84
C VAL A 26 -26.93 13.82 -7.34
N ARG A 27 -25.85 14.43 -7.81
CA ARG A 27 -25.70 14.74 -9.23
C ARG A 27 -25.83 13.42 -9.97
N THR A 28 -26.83 13.33 -10.82
CA THR A 28 -27.01 12.22 -11.74
C THR A 28 -25.64 12.00 -12.40
N ILE A 29 -25.03 10.83 -12.14
CA ILE A 29 -23.77 10.45 -12.79
C ILE A 29 -24.08 10.48 -14.28
N ARG A 30 -23.71 11.56 -14.94
CA ARG A 30 -23.80 11.61 -16.39
C ARG A 30 -22.78 10.58 -16.86
N HIS A 31 -23.23 9.57 -17.60
CA HIS A 31 -22.37 8.84 -18.51
C HIS A 31 -21.89 9.86 -19.56
N SER A 32 -20.97 10.73 -19.18
CA SER A 32 -20.29 11.57 -20.14
C SER A 32 -19.47 10.61 -21.00
N SER A 33 -19.76 10.60 -22.28
CA SER A 33 -18.80 10.13 -23.28
C SER A 33 -17.42 10.59 -22.80
N LEU A 34 -16.52 9.64 -22.49
CA LEU A 34 -15.19 9.87 -21.91
C LEU A 34 -14.43 10.90 -22.76
N ALA A 35 -14.70 12.16 -22.56
CA ALA A 35 -14.13 13.27 -23.29
C ALA A 35 -12.79 13.64 -22.65
N GLY A 36 -11.75 12.98 -23.05
CA GLY A 36 -10.39 13.31 -22.66
C GLY A 36 -9.45 12.22 -23.18
N GLY A 37 -8.64 12.55 -24.17
CA GLY A 37 -7.54 11.69 -24.62
C GLY A 37 -6.51 11.51 -23.51
N LEU A 38 -5.49 10.69 -23.79
CA LEU A 38 -4.32 10.54 -22.94
C LEU A 38 -3.50 11.86 -22.97
N ILE A 39 -3.33 12.50 -21.84
CA ILE A 39 -2.53 13.72 -21.70
C ILE A 39 -1.05 13.33 -21.71
N SER A 40 -0.39 13.60 -22.83
CA SER A 40 1.00 13.22 -23.08
C SER A 40 1.92 14.42 -23.37
N ASN A 41 1.42 15.66 -23.17
CA ASN A 41 2.18 16.87 -23.46
C ASN A 41 1.85 18.01 -22.50
N ALA A 42 2.67 19.05 -22.53
CA ALA A 42 2.51 20.22 -21.66
C ALA A 42 1.19 20.97 -21.88
N ALA A 43 0.67 21.02 -23.11
CA ALA A 43 -0.57 21.71 -23.41
C ALA A 43 -1.76 21.08 -22.66
N GLY A 44 -1.89 19.76 -22.71
CA GLY A 44 -2.94 19.06 -21.96
C GLY A 44 -2.81 19.22 -20.45
N LEU A 45 -1.58 19.29 -19.92
CA LEU A 45 -1.36 19.58 -18.50
C LEU A 45 -1.80 21.00 -18.13
N ILE A 46 -1.53 21.99 -18.97
CA ILE A 46 -1.98 23.39 -18.77
C ILE A 46 -3.51 23.48 -18.72
N GLU A 47 -4.22 22.66 -19.49
CA GLU A 47 -5.69 22.60 -19.43
C GLU A 47 -6.23 21.87 -18.19
N LEU A 48 -5.52 20.84 -17.69
CA LEU A 48 -5.91 20.08 -16.52
C LEU A 48 -5.70 20.85 -15.20
N LEU A 49 -4.60 21.61 -15.07
CA LEU A 49 -4.23 22.29 -13.83
C LEU A 49 -5.33 23.23 -13.28
N PRO A 50 -5.97 24.11 -14.08
CA PRO A 50 -7.07 24.96 -13.59
C PRO A 50 -8.29 24.15 -13.12
N LEU A 51 -8.54 22.96 -13.68
CA LEU A 51 -9.60 22.08 -13.22
C LEU A 51 -9.28 21.54 -11.82
N ILE A 52 -8.05 21.08 -11.59
CA ILE A 52 -7.59 20.63 -10.27
C ILE A 52 -7.67 21.78 -9.26
N GLU A 53 -7.21 22.98 -9.63
CA GLU A 53 -7.19 24.12 -8.70
C GLU A 53 -8.59 24.53 -8.21
N ARG A 54 -9.63 24.39 -9.02
CA ARG A 54 -11.02 24.73 -8.66
C ARG A 54 -11.67 23.68 -7.73
N ASN A 55 -11.14 22.48 -7.68
CA ASN A 55 -11.72 21.39 -6.91
C ASN A 55 -10.97 21.22 -5.58
N ALA A 56 -11.68 21.06 -4.48
CA ALA A 56 -11.11 20.78 -3.17
C ALA A 56 -10.64 19.31 -3.03
N ARG A 57 -11.31 18.40 -3.76
CA ARG A 57 -11.12 16.94 -3.69
C ARG A 57 -10.86 16.40 -5.10
N VAL A 58 -9.90 15.48 -5.22
CA VAL A 58 -9.48 14.87 -6.48
C VAL A 58 -9.33 13.37 -6.29
N ALA A 59 -9.99 12.57 -7.12
CA ALA A 59 -9.75 11.14 -7.13
C ALA A 59 -8.53 10.80 -7.99
N VAL A 60 -7.68 9.91 -7.48
CA VAL A 60 -6.43 9.51 -8.11
C VAL A 60 -6.28 8.01 -8.06
N ASP A 61 -5.64 7.42 -9.06
CA ASP A 61 -5.15 6.05 -9.09
C ASP A 61 -3.88 5.99 -9.92
N THR A 62 -3.12 4.88 -9.84
CA THR A 62 -1.86 4.74 -10.56
C THR A 62 -1.69 3.35 -11.15
N GLU A 63 -1.06 3.29 -12.33
CA GLU A 63 -0.66 2.03 -12.94
C GLU A 63 0.86 1.96 -13.11
N ALA A 64 1.41 0.78 -12.85
CA ALA A 64 2.83 0.48 -12.97
C ALA A 64 3.09 -0.78 -13.78
N ASP A 65 4.33 -0.98 -14.20
CA ASP A 65 4.77 -2.15 -14.96
C ASP A 65 5.49 -3.21 -14.13
N SER A 66 5.19 -3.30 -12.83
CA SER A 66 5.87 -4.17 -11.86
C SER A 66 5.92 -5.67 -12.23
N LEU A 67 4.99 -6.13 -13.08
CA LEU A 67 4.96 -7.51 -13.59
C LEU A 67 5.76 -7.70 -14.88
N HIS A 68 6.36 -6.65 -15.43
CA HIS A 68 6.94 -6.65 -16.77
C HIS A 68 8.39 -6.16 -16.83
N CYS A 69 8.88 -5.46 -15.80
CA CYS A 69 10.23 -4.91 -15.72
C CYS A 69 10.94 -5.27 -14.42
N TYR A 70 12.22 -5.00 -14.32
CA TYR A 70 13.01 -5.22 -13.12
C TYR A 70 12.70 -4.20 -12.03
N ARG A 71 12.69 -2.91 -12.40
CA ARG A 71 12.32 -1.81 -11.50
C ARG A 71 11.04 -1.17 -12.00
N GLU A 72 9.99 -1.31 -11.22
CA GLU A 72 8.70 -0.69 -11.54
C GLU A 72 8.80 0.82 -11.66
N LYS A 73 8.06 1.38 -12.60
CA LYS A 73 7.89 2.80 -12.81
C LYS A 73 6.42 3.19 -12.91
N LEU A 74 6.11 4.44 -12.61
CA LEU A 74 4.80 5.02 -12.84
C LEU A 74 4.55 5.08 -14.35
N CYS A 75 3.56 4.33 -14.81
CA CYS A 75 3.23 4.23 -16.24
C CYS A 75 1.98 5.02 -16.62
N LEU A 76 1.05 5.21 -15.70
CA LEU A 76 -0.16 5.98 -15.91
C LEU A 76 -0.60 6.60 -14.58
N LEU A 77 -1.12 7.83 -14.64
CA LEU A 77 -1.77 8.51 -13.54
C LEU A 77 -3.20 8.83 -13.95
N GLN A 78 -4.16 8.32 -13.22
CA GLN A 78 -5.58 8.61 -13.39
C GLN A 78 -5.97 9.75 -12.46
N VAL A 79 -6.74 10.70 -12.98
CA VAL A 79 -7.26 11.85 -12.23
C VAL A 79 -8.73 12.02 -12.58
N SER A 80 -9.62 11.86 -11.60
CA SER A 80 -11.05 12.15 -11.78
C SER A 80 -11.49 13.34 -10.97
N LEU A 81 -12.24 14.21 -11.62
CA LEU A 81 -12.84 15.44 -11.13
C LEU A 81 -14.33 15.43 -11.45
N PRO A 82 -15.16 16.33 -10.89
CA PRO A 82 -16.54 16.46 -11.29
C PRO A 82 -16.73 16.77 -12.78
N GLU A 83 -15.70 17.34 -13.42
CA GLU A 83 -15.68 17.71 -14.84
C GLU A 83 -15.39 16.53 -15.77
N GLY A 84 -14.72 15.48 -15.28
CA GLY A 84 -14.38 14.30 -16.09
C GLY A 84 -13.23 13.46 -15.55
N ASP A 85 -12.89 12.42 -16.31
CA ASP A 85 -11.83 11.47 -16.02
C ASP A 85 -10.66 11.69 -16.97
N PHE A 86 -9.48 11.94 -16.41
CA PHE A 86 -8.27 12.29 -17.16
C PHE A 86 -7.20 11.22 -16.96
N LEU A 87 -6.55 10.84 -18.05
CA LEU A 87 -5.40 9.96 -18.05
C LEU A 87 -4.15 10.78 -18.36
N VAL A 88 -3.16 10.74 -17.49
CA VAL A 88 -1.88 11.43 -17.68
C VAL A 88 -0.79 10.40 -17.93
N ASP A 89 0.04 10.63 -18.95
CA ASP A 89 1.15 9.76 -19.34
C ASP A 89 2.49 10.24 -18.77
N PRO A 90 2.98 9.63 -17.67
CA PRO A 90 4.29 9.98 -17.13
C PRO A 90 5.46 9.59 -18.05
N LEU A 91 5.23 8.65 -18.99
CA LEU A 91 6.26 8.15 -19.89
C LEU A 91 6.48 9.06 -21.09
N ALA A 92 5.60 10.03 -21.32
CA ALA A 92 5.71 10.99 -22.42
C ALA A 92 6.83 12.05 -22.25
N GLY A 93 7.47 12.09 -21.07
CA GLY A 93 8.59 12.99 -20.80
C GLY A 93 8.20 14.44 -20.48
N SER A 94 6.92 14.73 -20.26
CA SER A 94 6.48 16.05 -19.79
C SER A 94 6.86 16.25 -18.31
N ASP A 95 7.17 17.50 -17.92
CA ASP A 95 7.36 17.83 -16.51
C ASP A 95 6.03 17.73 -15.76
N LEU A 96 5.94 16.79 -14.83
CA LEU A 96 4.78 16.57 -13.97
C LEU A 96 4.87 17.26 -12.61
N ALA A 97 5.94 18.00 -12.31
CA ALA A 97 6.07 18.70 -11.04
C ALA A 97 4.94 19.71 -10.79
N PRO A 98 4.46 20.49 -11.77
CA PRO A 98 3.30 21.36 -11.58
C PRO A 98 2.03 20.59 -11.19
N LEU A 99 1.80 19.42 -11.81
CA LEU A 99 0.66 18.55 -11.49
C LEU A 99 0.77 17.97 -10.07
N ALA A 100 1.93 17.43 -9.71
CA ALA A 100 2.18 16.91 -8.37
C ALA A 100 1.98 17.99 -7.31
N ASN A 101 2.47 19.21 -7.53
CA ASN A 101 2.30 20.34 -6.64
C ASN A 101 0.83 20.80 -6.52
N ALA A 102 0.05 20.76 -7.60
CA ALA A 102 -1.38 21.07 -7.57
C ALA A 102 -2.15 20.03 -6.75
N LEU A 103 -1.91 18.74 -7.01
CA LEU A 103 -2.54 17.62 -6.29
C LEU A 103 -2.16 17.61 -4.80
N ALA A 104 -0.92 17.94 -4.45
CA ALA A 104 -0.45 17.90 -3.05
C ALA A 104 -1.25 18.82 -2.11
N ARG A 105 -1.89 19.86 -2.63
CA ARG A 105 -2.70 20.82 -1.87
C ARG A 105 -4.17 20.41 -1.75
N LYS A 106 -4.57 19.30 -2.36
CA LYS A 106 -5.95 18.82 -2.40
C LYS A 106 -6.17 17.67 -1.43
N GLU A 107 -7.43 17.38 -1.12
CA GLU A 107 -7.77 16.10 -0.54
C GLU A 107 -7.78 15.04 -1.64
N ILE A 108 -6.85 14.11 -1.56
CA ILE A 108 -6.69 13.04 -2.53
C ILE A 108 -7.55 11.85 -2.13
N VAL A 109 -8.45 11.43 -3.02
CA VAL A 109 -9.29 10.24 -2.82
C VAL A 109 -8.64 9.06 -3.53
N LEU A 110 -8.32 8.03 -2.78
CA LEU A 110 -7.69 6.78 -3.25
C LEU A 110 -8.46 5.56 -2.75
N HIS A 111 -8.21 4.41 -3.37
CA HIS A 111 -8.73 3.13 -2.93
C HIS A 111 -7.62 2.21 -2.47
N GLY A 112 -7.26 2.25 -1.17
CA GLY A 112 -6.15 1.48 -0.62
C GLY A 112 -4.78 2.12 -0.90
N ALA A 113 -4.61 3.35 -0.44
CA ALA A 113 -3.61 4.33 -0.83
C ALA A 113 -2.12 3.94 -0.66
N ASP A 114 -1.75 2.89 0.09
CA ASP A 114 -0.33 2.63 0.47
C ASP A 114 0.58 2.46 -0.76
N TYR A 115 0.12 1.72 -1.78
CA TYR A 115 0.92 1.47 -2.98
C TYR A 115 1.06 2.73 -3.83
N ASP A 116 -0.04 3.41 -4.12
CA ASP A 116 -0.08 4.61 -4.98
C ASP A 116 0.74 5.75 -4.38
N LEU A 117 0.59 6.01 -3.09
CA LEU A 117 1.37 7.04 -2.41
C LEU A 117 2.87 6.76 -2.47
N ARG A 118 3.30 5.51 -2.32
CA ARG A 118 4.72 5.14 -2.46
C ARG A 118 5.22 5.28 -3.89
N LEU A 119 4.42 4.88 -4.86
CA LEU A 119 4.77 4.99 -6.27
C LEU A 119 4.88 6.47 -6.69
N LEU A 120 3.88 7.28 -6.36
CA LEU A 120 3.86 8.72 -6.63
C LEU A 120 5.01 9.46 -5.92
N ARG A 121 5.31 9.09 -4.67
CA ARG A 121 6.45 9.66 -3.95
C ARG A 121 7.77 9.36 -4.65
N ARG A 122 8.01 8.12 -5.08
CA ARG A 122 9.23 7.75 -5.79
C ARG A 122 9.35 8.41 -7.15
N ALA A 123 8.24 8.51 -7.88
CA ALA A 123 8.24 9.01 -9.25
C ALA A 123 8.19 10.54 -9.33
N LEU A 124 7.45 11.19 -8.45
CA LEU A 124 7.10 12.62 -8.54
C LEU A 124 7.43 13.41 -7.26
N HIS A 125 8.07 12.79 -6.24
CA HIS A 125 8.28 13.38 -4.90
C HIS A 125 6.97 13.85 -4.26
N PHE A 126 5.86 13.22 -4.62
CA PHE A 126 4.52 13.59 -4.21
C PHE A 126 4.20 13.14 -2.79
N GLN A 127 3.58 14.03 -2.02
CA GLN A 127 2.97 13.72 -0.73
C GLN A 127 1.72 14.59 -0.56
N PRO A 128 0.53 14.01 -0.38
CA PRO A 128 -0.69 14.78 -0.21
C PRO A 128 -0.77 15.42 1.18
N ALA A 129 -1.38 16.61 1.28
CA ALA A 129 -1.71 17.23 2.56
C ALA A 129 -2.86 16.50 3.25
N HIS A 130 -3.84 16.04 2.48
CA HIS A 130 -5.03 15.34 2.97
C HIS A 130 -5.34 14.11 2.12
N LEU A 131 -5.82 13.05 2.78
CA LEU A 131 -6.15 11.79 2.15
C LEU A 131 -7.55 11.35 2.55
N PHE A 132 -8.34 10.89 1.60
CA PHE A 132 -9.53 10.08 1.80
C PHE A 132 -9.31 8.68 1.21
N ASP A 133 -9.02 7.70 2.06
CA ASP A 133 -8.86 6.29 1.63
C ASP A 133 -10.18 5.54 1.81
N THR A 134 -10.80 5.15 0.70
CA THR A 134 -12.09 4.47 0.68
C THR A 134 -12.05 3.06 1.31
N VAL A 135 -10.87 2.40 1.34
CA VAL A 135 -10.68 1.11 2.04
C VAL A 135 -10.69 1.34 3.55
N ILE A 136 -10.00 2.36 4.05
CA ILE A 136 -10.01 2.72 5.47
C ILE A 136 -11.44 3.07 5.90
N ALA A 137 -12.16 3.89 5.12
CA ALA A 137 -13.54 4.26 5.38
C ALA A 137 -14.45 3.02 5.45
N ALA A 138 -14.40 2.16 4.44
CA ALA A 138 -15.20 0.94 4.38
C ALA A 138 -14.94 0.00 5.55
N ARG A 139 -13.68 -0.17 5.97
CA ARG A 139 -13.30 -1.01 7.11
C ARG A 139 -13.80 -0.44 8.44
N LEU A 140 -13.73 0.88 8.62
CA LEU A 140 -14.30 1.56 9.80
C LEU A 140 -15.82 1.46 9.86
N LEU A 141 -16.50 1.38 8.72
CA LEU A 141 -17.94 1.13 8.63
C LEU A 141 -18.32 -0.35 8.82
N GLY A 142 -17.34 -1.24 8.98
CA GLY A 142 -17.57 -2.67 9.16
C GLY A 142 -18.01 -3.40 7.88
N LEU A 143 -17.76 -2.85 6.72
CA LEU A 143 -18.09 -3.46 5.44
C LEU A 143 -17.18 -4.67 5.18
N ARG A 144 -17.76 -5.84 4.91
CA ARG A 144 -17.00 -7.07 4.64
C ARG A 144 -16.41 -7.11 3.23
N GLY A 145 -17.14 -6.58 2.24
CA GLY A 145 -16.67 -6.42 0.87
C GLY A 145 -16.20 -4.99 0.65
N PHE A 146 -14.90 -4.75 0.71
CA PHE A 146 -14.31 -3.42 0.57
C PHE A 146 -13.37 -3.30 -0.64
N SER A 147 -13.40 -4.25 -1.59
CA SER A 147 -12.78 -4.02 -2.90
C SER A 147 -13.56 -2.95 -3.66
N TYR A 148 -12.88 -2.20 -4.52
CA TYR A 148 -13.51 -1.14 -5.29
C TYR A 148 -14.75 -1.63 -6.06
N ALA A 149 -14.64 -2.77 -6.75
CA ALA A 149 -15.77 -3.38 -7.45
C ALA A 149 -16.95 -3.71 -6.52
N ALA A 150 -16.69 -4.24 -5.31
CA ALA A 150 -17.74 -4.54 -4.35
C ALA A 150 -18.43 -3.26 -3.81
N LEU A 151 -17.66 -2.19 -3.61
CA LEU A 151 -18.23 -0.90 -3.21
C LEU A 151 -19.01 -0.24 -4.34
N ALA A 152 -18.51 -0.28 -5.58
CA ALA A 152 -19.24 0.22 -6.75
C ALA A 152 -20.56 -0.53 -6.96
N GLU A 153 -20.58 -1.84 -6.83
CA GLU A 153 -21.81 -2.64 -6.90
C GLU A 153 -22.78 -2.28 -5.77
N LYS A 154 -22.28 -2.18 -4.53
CA LYS A 154 -23.11 -1.86 -3.36
C LYS A 154 -23.75 -0.48 -3.42
N TYR A 155 -22.97 0.54 -3.80
CA TYR A 155 -23.42 1.94 -3.68
C TYR A 155 -24.03 2.52 -4.96
N PHE A 156 -23.72 1.92 -6.12
CA PHE A 156 -24.15 2.43 -7.43
C PHE A 156 -24.83 1.36 -8.29
N SER A 157 -24.88 0.09 -7.87
CA SER A 157 -25.41 -1.04 -8.64
C SER A 157 -24.69 -1.25 -9.98
N ILE A 158 -23.37 -0.99 -9.99
CA ILE A 158 -22.51 -1.06 -11.17
C ILE A 158 -21.51 -2.21 -11.01
N GLN A 159 -21.41 -3.02 -12.06
CA GLN A 159 -20.40 -4.06 -12.16
C GLN A 159 -19.19 -3.54 -12.98
N LEU A 160 -18.07 -3.31 -12.30
CA LEU A 160 -16.83 -2.90 -12.95
C LEU A 160 -16.22 -4.07 -13.73
N ALA A 161 -15.81 -3.78 -14.97
CA ALA A 161 -15.14 -4.78 -15.81
C ALA A 161 -13.77 -5.16 -15.22
N LYS A 162 -13.51 -6.46 -15.11
CA LYS A 162 -12.20 -7.00 -14.71
C LYS A 162 -11.34 -7.19 -15.97
N GLY A 163 -10.03 -6.97 -15.89
CA GLY A 163 -9.18 -7.50 -16.95
C GLY A 163 -7.88 -6.79 -17.30
N SER A 164 -7.65 -5.55 -16.91
CA SER A 164 -6.40 -4.86 -17.27
C SER A 164 -5.39 -4.74 -16.12
N GLN A 165 -5.71 -5.18 -14.92
CA GLN A 165 -4.82 -5.12 -13.73
C GLN A 165 -3.41 -5.72 -13.94
N LYS A 166 -3.26 -6.69 -14.85
CA LYS A 166 -1.97 -7.33 -15.15
C LYS A 166 -1.42 -6.94 -16.52
N ALA A 167 -1.99 -5.92 -17.14
CA ALA A 167 -1.52 -5.45 -18.43
C ALA A 167 -0.11 -4.84 -18.33
N ASN A 168 0.60 -4.81 -19.41
CA ASN A 168 1.85 -4.06 -19.48
C ASN A 168 1.54 -2.58 -19.74
N TRP A 169 1.45 -1.81 -18.67
CA TRP A 169 1.11 -0.40 -18.69
C TRP A 169 2.20 0.51 -19.30
N ALA A 170 3.39 -0.04 -19.53
CA ALA A 170 4.46 0.69 -20.24
C ALA A 170 4.28 0.71 -21.77
N LEU A 171 3.40 -0.12 -22.32
CA LEU A 171 3.16 -0.15 -23.77
C LEU A 171 2.41 1.09 -24.24
N ARG A 172 2.79 1.57 -25.44
CA ARG A 172 2.11 2.68 -26.13
C ARG A 172 1.87 2.31 -27.59
N PRO A 173 0.72 2.72 -28.17
CA PRO A 173 -0.41 3.38 -27.50
C PRO A 173 -1.13 2.45 -26.52
N LEU A 174 -1.85 3.00 -25.54
CA LEU A 174 -2.77 2.22 -24.72
C LEU A 174 -3.90 1.67 -25.59
N SER A 175 -4.34 0.46 -25.30
CA SER A 175 -5.52 -0.07 -25.97
C SER A 175 -6.80 0.62 -25.43
N PRO A 176 -7.88 0.74 -26.23
CA PRO A 176 -9.14 1.30 -25.77
C PRO A 176 -9.67 0.63 -24.48
N LYS A 177 -9.47 -0.68 -24.36
CA LYS A 177 -9.84 -1.44 -23.14
C LYS A 177 -9.01 -1.04 -21.91
N MET A 178 -7.73 -0.73 -22.07
CA MET A 178 -6.88 -0.24 -20.97
C MET A 178 -7.30 1.17 -20.55
N GLU A 179 -7.59 2.04 -21.52
CA GLU A 179 -8.06 3.39 -21.22
C GLU A 179 -9.40 3.39 -20.50
N GLU A 180 -10.35 2.58 -20.95
CA GLU A 180 -11.65 2.43 -20.30
C GLU A 180 -11.49 1.89 -18.86
N TYR A 181 -10.66 0.87 -18.68
CA TYR A 181 -10.35 0.31 -17.38
C TYR A 181 -9.77 1.38 -16.44
N ALA A 182 -8.73 2.08 -16.88
CA ALA A 182 -8.07 3.11 -16.09
C ALA A 182 -8.99 4.27 -15.69
N ARG A 183 -9.90 4.71 -16.57
CA ARG A 183 -10.88 5.74 -16.23
C ARG A 183 -11.87 5.24 -15.17
N ASN A 184 -12.30 3.99 -15.30
CA ASN A 184 -13.24 3.39 -14.35
C ASN A 184 -12.66 3.20 -12.95
N ASP A 185 -11.33 3.09 -12.80
CA ASP A 185 -10.70 2.91 -11.47
C ASP A 185 -10.81 4.17 -10.59
N THR A 186 -11.04 5.36 -11.18
CA THR A 186 -11.24 6.61 -10.43
C THR A 186 -12.64 7.21 -10.55
N HIS A 187 -13.40 6.85 -11.60
CA HIS A 187 -14.68 7.48 -11.96
C HIS A 187 -15.68 7.58 -10.80
N TYR A 188 -15.81 6.51 -10.02
CA TYR A 188 -16.79 6.46 -8.91
C TYR A 188 -16.20 6.81 -7.56
N LEU A 189 -14.89 7.14 -7.45
CA LEU A 189 -14.25 7.38 -6.16
C LEU A 189 -14.77 8.61 -5.44
N LEU A 190 -14.99 9.73 -6.15
CA LEU A 190 -15.51 10.95 -5.53
C LEU A 190 -16.93 10.75 -4.95
N PRO A 191 -17.93 10.28 -5.71
CA PRO A 191 -19.26 10.03 -5.16
C PRO A 191 -19.26 8.88 -4.12
N LEU A 192 -18.35 7.93 -4.20
CA LEU A 192 -18.18 6.91 -3.17
C LEU A 192 -17.67 7.51 -1.86
N ALA A 193 -16.65 8.37 -1.94
CA ALA A 193 -16.09 9.06 -0.78
C ALA A 193 -17.16 9.88 -0.05
N GLU A 194 -18.00 10.63 -0.76
CA GLU A 194 -19.12 11.39 -0.19
C GLU A 194 -20.09 10.49 0.60
N LYS A 195 -20.48 9.35 0.02
CA LYS A 195 -21.39 8.41 0.70
C LYS A 195 -20.77 7.77 1.94
N LEU A 196 -19.48 7.41 1.87
CA LEU A 196 -18.76 6.81 3.01
C LEU A 196 -18.52 7.83 4.11
N GLU A 197 -18.23 9.09 3.76
CA GLU A 197 -18.01 10.17 4.70
C GLU A 197 -19.28 10.45 5.53
N ILE A 198 -20.44 10.56 4.89
CA ILE A 198 -21.72 10.74 5.56
C ILE A 198 -21.94 9.62 6.60
N GLN A 199 -21.74 8.36 6.21
CA GLN A 199 -21.92 7.22 7.11
C GLN A 199 -20.90 7.21 8.26
N LEU A 200 -19.66 7.64 8.03
CA LEU A 200 -18.63 7.78 9.08
C LEU A 200 -19.02 8.86 10.11
N ILE A 201 -19.61 9.97 9.64
CA ILE A 201 -20.10 11.03 10.53
C ILE A 201 -21.31 10.52 11.33
N GLU A 202 -22.30 9.90 10.68
CA GLU A 202 -23.50 9.35 11.32
C GLU A 202 -23.17 8.32 12.41
N CYS A 203 -22.15 7.47 12.20
CA CYS A 203 -21.73 6.49 13.22
C CYS A 203 -20.66 7.01 14.20
N GLY A 204 -20.27 8.30 14.14
CA GLY A 204 -19.32 8.95 15.03
C GLY A 204 -17.86 8.49 14.84
N ARG A 205 -17.51 7.95 13.67
CA ARG A 205 -16.17 7.39 13.40
C ARG A 205 -15.31 8.25 12.45
N PHE A 206 -15.79 9.41 12.07
CA PHE A 206 -15.05 10.29 11.15
C PHE A 206 -13.70 10.74 11.72
N GLY A 207 -13.62 11.06 13.01
CA GLY A 207 -12.33 11.36 13.66
C GLY A 207 -11.34 10.18 13.66
N TRP A 208 -11.84 8.94 13.77
CA TRP A 208 -11.00 7.73 13.64
C TRP A 208 -10.47 7.56 12.22
N PHE A 209 -11.32 7.87 11.25
CA PHE A 209 -10.97 7.86 9.84
C PHE A 209 -9.85 8.85 9.54
N GLN A 210 -9.97 10.10 9.99
CA GLN A 210 -8.95 11.13 9.81
C GLN A 210 -7.59 10.68 10.38
N GLN A 211 -7.55 10.22 11.64
CA GLN A 211 -6.33 9.70 12.27
C GLN A 211 -5.71 8.54 11.47
N SER A 212 -6.54 7.67 10.90
CA SER A 212 -6.07 6.53 10.12
C SER A 212 -5.50 6.95 8.76
N CYS A 213 -6.10 7.94 8.10
CA CYS A 213 -5.59 8.51 6.85
C CYS A 213 -4.28 9.29 7.06
N GLU A 214 -4.17 10.10 8.12
CA GLU A 214 -2.92 10.77 8.50
C GLU A 214 -1.80 9.74 8.72
N ARG A 215 -2.12 8.65 9.42
CA ARG A 215 -1.16 7.55 9.61
C ARG A 215 -0.77 6.87 8.30
N ALA A 216 -1.68 6.71 7.35
CA ALA A 216 -1.40 6.14 6.03
C ALA A 216 -0.41 7.03 5.26
N ILE A 217 -0.61 8.36 5.24
CA ILE A 217 0.31 9.32 4.63
C ILE A 217 1.72 9.19 5.25
N VAL A 218 1.82 9.23 6.58
CA VAL A 218 3.10 9.12 7.30
C VAL A 218 3.77 7.78 7.02
N SER A 219 3.01 6.68 6.99
CA SER A 219 3.55 5.34 6.73
C SER A 219 4.04 5.17 5.30
N ALA A 220 3.38 5.79 4.32
CA ALA A 220 3.82 5.79 2.92
C ALA A 220 5.07 6.66 2.70
N ALA A 221 5.29 7.65 3.56
CA ALA A 221 6.49 8.50 3.52
C ALA A 221 7.75 7.80 4.04
N ILE A 222 7.61 6.72 4.79
CA ILE A 222 8.75 5.94 5.29
C ILE A 222 9.21 4.98 4.20
N ASP A 223 10.44 5.17 3.71
CA ASP A 223 11.07 4.19 2.85
C ASP A 223 11.35 2.93 3.68
N ARG A 224 10.68 1.85 3.31
CA ARG A 224 11.02 0.53 3.82
C ARG A 224 12.22 0.03 3.00
N GLU A 225 13.40 0.63 3.19
CA GLU A 225 14.60 0.00 2.68
C GLU A 225 14.64 -1.41 3.28
N ARG A 226 14.47 -2.40 2.41
CA ARG A 226 14.87 -3.75 2.78
C ARG A 226 16.37 -3.66 2.94
N ASP A 227 16.84 -4.02 4.12
CA ASP A 227 18.27 -4.25 4.32
C ASP A 227 18.78 -5.09 3.13
N ALA A 228 19.62 -4.49 2.31
CA ALA A 228 20.10 -5.12 1.08
C ALA A 228 20.81 -6.45 1.41
N GLU A 229 21.46 -6.52 2.59
CA GLU A 229 22.11 -7.72 3.09
C GLU A 229 21.13 -8.83 3.47
N GLU A 230 19.87 -8.49 3.75
CA GLU A 230 18.82 -9.44 4.14
C GLU A 230 17.78 -9.70 3.01
N ALA A 231 17.90 -9.01 1.87
CA ALA A 231 16.95 -9.11 0.76
C ALA A 231 16.83 -10.53 0.18
N TRP A 232 17.89 -11.35 0.30
CA TRP A 232 17.91 -12.75 -0.11
C TRP A 232 17.02 -13.66 0.74
N ARG A 233 16.59 -13.22 1.92
CA ARG A 233 15.64 -13.96 2.77
C ARG A 233 14.24 -13.85 2.24
N VAL A 234 13.98 -14.54 1.15
CA VAL A 234 12.69 -14.55 0.47
C VAL A 234 11.63 -15.27 1.30
N ARG A 235 10.36 -15.02 0.97
CA ARG A 235 9.24 -15.75 1.58
C ARG A 235 9.43 -17.26 1.42
N GLY A 236 9.34 -17.99 2.52
CA GLY A 236 9.55 -19.44 2.57
C GLY A 236 10.96 -19.86 3.02
N SER A 237 11.93 -18.94 3.05
CA SER A 237 13.32 -19.24 3.47
C SER A 237 13.51 -19.31 4.99
N GLY A 238 12.46 -19.16 5.79
CA GLY A 238 12.57 -19.05 7.25
C GLY A 238 13.25 -20.22 7.98
N LEU A 239 13.33 -21.40 7.37
CA LEU A 239 13.99 -22.59 7.90
C LEU A 239 15.37 -22.86 7.26
N ILE A 240 15.78 -22.10 6.27
CA ILE A 240 17.06 -22.26 5.58
C ILE A 240 18.21 -21.77 6.47
N ARG A 241 19.27 -22.58 6.64
CA ARG A 241 20.39 -22.32 7.53
C ARG A 241 21.70 -22.79 6.91
N GLY A 242 22.82 -22.36 7.47
CA GLY A 242 24.15 -22.84 7.16
C GLY A 242 24.47 -22.81 5.66
N ARG A 243 24.96 -23.94 5.13
CA ARG A 243 25.31 -24.08 3.70
C ARG A 243 24.16 -23.79 2.75
N GLU A 244 22.93 -24.23 3.09
CA GLU A 244 21.74 -23.91 2.27
C GLU A 244 21.50 -22.41 2.19
N ALA A 245 21.70 -21.67 3.29
CA ALA A 245 21.54 -20.22 3.33
C ALA A 245 22.61 -19.51 2.48
N ALA A 246 23.86 -20.00 2.50
CA ALA A 246 24.92 -19.47 1.66
C ALA A 246 24.61 -19.64 0.16
N ILE A 247 24.15 -20.83 -0.23
CA ILE A 247 23.74 -21.12 -1.60
C ILE A 247 22.52 -20.25 -2.00
N LEU A 248 21.52 -20.16 -1.15
CA LEU A 248 20.32 -19.34 -1.41
C LEU A 248 20.68 -17.86 -1.61
N ARG A 249 21.57 -17.29 -0.75
CA ARG A 249 22.06 -15.91 -0.88
C ARG A 249 22.77 -15.69 -2.21
N ALA A 250 23.66 -16.60 -2.59
CA ALA A 250 24.38 -16.51 -3.86
C ALA A 250 23.46 -16.58 -5.08
N LEU A 251 22.49 -17.51 -5.06
CA LEU A 251 21.49 -17.67 -6.12
C LEU A 251 20.53 -16.48 -6.20
N TRP A 252 20.19 -15.87 -5.07
CA TRP A 252 19.37 -14.67 -5.04
C TRP A 252 20.08 -13.50 -5.72
N HIS A 253 21.35 -13.24 -5.39
CA HIS A 253 22.14 -12.19 -6.03
C HIS A 253 22.38 -12.46 -7.54
N TRP A 254 22.61 -13.71 -7.92
CA TRP A 254 22.68 -14.09 -9.32
C TRP A 254 21.38 -13.79 -10.06
N ARG A 255 20.23 -14.21 -9.49
CA ARG A 255 18.91 -13.94 -10.05
C ARG A 255 18.64 -12.46 -10.19
N ASP A 256 19.02 -11.68 -9.21
CA ASP A 256 18.82 -10.24 -9.19
C ASP A 256 19.59 -9.55 -10.33
N ARG A 257 20.89 -9.89 -10.50
CA ARG A 257 21.69 -9.42 -11.64
C ARG A 257 21.13 -9.85 -13.00
N GLU A 258 20.63 -11.07 -13.12
CA GLU A 258 20.02 -11.55 -14.37
C GLU A 258 18.70 -10.81 -14.64
N ALA A 259 17.89 -10.53 -13.64
CA ALA A 259 16.66 -9.77 -13.75
C ALA A 259 16.94 -8.34 -14.22
N GLU A 260 17.90 -7.66 -13.59
CA GLU A 260 18.33 -6.31 -13.96
C GLU A 260 18.88 -6.27 -15.37
N ARG A 261 19.77 -7.21 -15.74
CA ARG A 261 20.39 -7.26 -17.06
C ARG A 261 19.37 -7.34 -18.22
N PHE A 262 18.26 -8.05 -18.00
CA PHE A 262 17.23 -8.26 -19.03
C PHE A 262 15.98 -7.39 -18.80
N ASP A 263 16.05 -6.47 -17.88
CA ASP A 263 14.92 -5.63 -17.45
C ASP A 263 13.64 -6.47 -17.28
N ARG A 264 13.70 -7.51 -16.44
CA ARG A 264 12.57 -8.41 -16.19
C ARG A 264 12.38 -8.62 -14.71
N PRO A 265 11.14 -8.85 -14.25
CA PRO A 265 10.89 -9.22 -12.87
C PRO A 265 11.71 -10.46 -12.47
N SER A 266 12.27 -10.45 -11.27
CA SER A 266 13.13 -11.53 -10.78
C SER A 266 12.46 -12.91 -10.78
N PHE A 267 11.13 -12.96 -10.62
CA PHE A 267 10.37 -14.21 -10.67
C PHE A 267 10.25 -14.83 -12.07
N HIS A 268 10.51 -14.06 -13.15
CA HIS A 268 10.64 -14.59 -14.51
C HIS A 268 11.99 -15.27 -14.74
N VAL A 269 13.00 -14.93 -13.95
CA VAL A 269 14.30 -15.63 -14.00
C VAL A 269 14.19 -16.94 -13.21
N LEU A 270 13.78 -16.85 -11.95
CA LEU A 270 13.55 -18.00 -11.06
C LEU A 270 12.65 -17.60 -9.90
N ARG A 271 11.59 -18.37 -9.62
CA ARG A 271 10.68 -18.07 -8.52
C ARG A 271 11.32 -18.33 -7.14
N ASN A 272 10.77 -17.77 -6.08
CA ASN A 272 11.30 -17.95 -4.73
C ASN A 272 11.28 -19.41 -4.25
N ASP A 273 10.22 -20.17 -4.59
CA ASP A 273 10.14 -21.59 -4.32
C ASP A 273 11.26 -22.37 -5.01
N GLN A 274 11.49 -22.09 -6.30
CA GLN A 274 12.57 -22.71 -7.08
C GLN A 274 13.95 -22.37 -6.53
N LEU A 275 14.19 -21.12 -6.08
CA LEU A 275 15.46 -20.76 -5.43
C LEU A 275 15.71 -21.59 -4.17
N ILE A 276 14.69 -21.75 -3.32
CA ILE A 276 14.77 -22.50 -2.08
C ILE A 276 15.02 -23.98 -2.36
N GLU A 277 14.26 -24.58 -3.29
CA GLU A 277 14.42 -25.97 -3.69
C GLU A 277 15.80 -26.22 -4.28
N THR A 278 16.27 -25.30 -5.15
CA THR A 278 17.62 -25.37 -5.70
C THR A 278 18.70 -25.35 -4.61
N ALA A 279 18.59 -24.42 -3.66
CA ALA A 279 19.57 -24.33 -2.56
C ALA A 279 19.63 -25.64 -1.75
N ARG A 280 18.50 -26.26 -1.48
CA ARG A 280 18.41 -27.55 -0.80
C ARG A 280 19.00 -28.71 -1.61
N ALA A 281 18.65 -28.78 -2.90
CA ALA A 281 19.16 -29.82 -3.80
C ALA A 281 20.68 -29.73 -3.94
N VAL A 282 21.20 -28.54 -4.18
CA VAL A 282 22.66 -28.29 -4.30
C VAL A 282 23.39 -28.60 -3.00
N SER A 283 22.81 -28.33 -1.84
CA SER A 283 23.44 -28.65 -0.56
C SER A 283 23.61 -30.17 -0.33
N LYS A 284 22.76 -30.99 -1.01
CA LYS A 284 22.82 -32.46 -1.03
C LYS A 284 23.71 -33.04 -2.14
N GLY A 285 24.32 -32.20 -2.97
CA GLY A 285 25.16 -32.61 -4.09
C GLY A 285 24.42 -32.84 -5.41
N GLU A 286 23.14 -32.45 -5.49
CA GLU A 286 22.35 -32.50 -6.72
C GLU A 286 22.65 -31.27 -7.59
N THR A 287 22.53 -31.40 -8.92
CA THR A 287 22.72 -30.30 -9.87
C THR A 287 21.41 -30.02 -10.62
N PRO A 288 20.54 -29.10 -10.10
CA PRO A 288 19.30 -28.75 -10.77
C PRO A 288 19.53 -28.12 -12.15
N GLN A 289 18.77 -28.58 -13.14
CA GLN A 289 18.81 -28.06 -14.50
C GLN A 289 17.48 -27.41 -14.86
N PHE A 290 17.58 -26.25 -15.55
CA PHE A 290 16.42 -25.49 -15.99
C PHE A 290 16.43 -25.41 -17.53
N ARG A 291 15.48 -26.10 -18.16
CA ARG A 291 15.37 -26.19 -19.64
C ARG A 291 15.23 -24.84 -20.34
N HIS A 292 14.76 -23.82 -19.66
CA HIS A 292 14.57 -22.47 -20.19
C HIS A 292 15.84 -21.59 -20.09
N PHE A 293 16.92 -22.10 -19.51
CA PHE A 293 18.17 -21.36 -19.45
C PHE A 293 18.92 -21.47 -20.78
N SER A 294 19.39 -20.32 -21.29
CA SER A 294 20.39 -20.31 -22.33
C SER A 294 21.72 -20.89 -21.83
N GLU A 295 22.59 -21.34 -22.72
CA GLU A 295 23.91 -21.86 -22.36
C GLU A 295 24.72 -20.90 -21.49
N ARG A 296 24.71 -19.61 -21.81
CA ARG A 296 25.34 -18.58 -20.99
C ARG A 296 24.75 -18.55 -19.59
N ARG A 297 23.42 -18.48 -19.47
CA ARG A 297 22.73 -18.43 -18.18
C ARG A 297 23.00 -19.68 -17.36
N ALA A 298 23.04 -20.86 -17.99
CA ALA A 298 23.33 -22.11 -17.34
C ALA A 298 24.80 -22.14 -16.81
N ARG A 299 25.76 -21.63 -17.58
CA ARG A 299 27.15 -21.49 -17.13
C ARG A 299 27.29 -20.53 -15.95
N ASP A 300 26.69 -19.35 -16.03
CA ASP A 300 26.74 -18.34 -14.94
C ASP A 300 26.06 -18.84 -13.68
N PHE A 301 24.97 -19.59 -13.82
CA PHE A 301 24.26 -20.24 -12.73
C PHE A 301 25.15 -21.32 -12.06
N GLN A 302 25.77 -22.19 -12.85
CA GLN A 302 26.66 -23.23 -12.33
C GLN A 302 27.91 -22.64 -11.66
N ALA A 303 28.50 -21.60 -12.24
CA ALA A 303 29.62 -20.88 -11.63
C ALA A 303 29.23 -20.28 -10.26
N THR A 304 28.02 -19.72 -10.16
CA THR A 304 27.49 -19.20 -8.89
C THR A 304 27.34 -20.31 -7.83
N ILE A 305 26.82 -21.47 -8.23
CA ILE A 305 26.72 -22.65 -7.34
C ILE A 305 28.10 -23.08 -6.87
N ASN A 306 29.05 -23.22 -7.78
CA ASN A 306 30.42 -23.65 -7.45
C ASN A 306 31.10 -22.68 -6.46
N THR A 307 30.92 -21.36 -6.68
CA THR A 307 31.43 -20.33 -5.75
C THR A 307 30.74 -20.44 -4.38
N ALA A 308 29.45 -20.66 -4.32
CA ALA A 308 28.76 -20.82 -3.04
C ALA A 308 29.14 -22.08 -2.28
N LEU A 309 29.41 -23.17 -3.01
CA LEU A 309 29.88 -24.44 -2.42
C LEU A 309 31.31 -24.36 -1.87
N ALA A 310 32.15 -23.48 -2.42
CA ALA A 310 33.53 -23.24 -1.97
C ALA A 310 33.62 -22.32 -0.73
N LEU A 311 32.52 -21.68 -0.31
CA LEU A 311 32.52 -20.85 0.90
C LEU A 311 32.80 -21.68 2.14
N LYS A 312 33.67 -21.16 3.01
CA LYS A 312 33.89 -21.71 4.32
C LYS A 312 32.69 -21.46 5.25
N GLU A 313 32.59 -22.24 6.32
CA GLU A 313 31.48 -22.11 7.28
C GLU A 313 31.44 -20.73 7.96
N GLU A 314 32.60 -20.11 8.16
CA GLU A 314 32.76 -18.76 8.71
C GLU A 314 32.15 -17.65 7.83
N ASP A 315 32.00 -17.89 6.50
CA ASP A 315 31.44 -16.95 5.52
C ASP A 315 29.96 -17.18 5.28
N TRP A 316 29.36 -18.17 5.92
CA TRP A 316 27.94 -18.45 5.76
C TRP A 316 27.08 -17.35 6.42
N PRO A 317 25.92 -17.04 5.87
CA PRO A 317 25.01 -16.06 6.49
C PRO A 317 24.66 -16.47 7.91
N GLU A 318 24.80 -15.53 8.83
CA GLU A 318 24.40 -15.77 10.22
C GLU A 318 22.95 -16.27 10.29
N THR A 319 22.76 -17.29 11.11
CA THR A 319 21.40 -17.68 11.45
C THR A 319 20.81 -16.56 12.29
N ARG A 320 19.80 -15.85 11.76
CA ARG A 320 19.01 -14.98 12.62
C ARG A 320 18.50 -15.83 13.78
N LYS A 321 19.18 -15.74 14.89
CA LYS A 321 18.57 -16.19 16.14
C LYS A 321 17.31 -15.33 16.27
N ARG A 322 16.14 -15.93 16.18
CA ARG A 322 14.96 -15.30 16.74
C ARG A 322 15.23 -15.22 18.25
N HIS A 323 16.04 -14.25 18.66
CA HIS A 323 16.00 -13.73 20.00
C HIS A 323 14.73 -12.87 20.15
N ALA A 324 13.57 -13.48 19.92
CA ALA A 324 12.48 -13.16 20.77
C ALA A 324 12.78 -14.04 22.00
N ASP A 325 13.32 -13.46 23.05
CA ASP A 325 13.25 -14.06 24.37
C ASP A 325 11.81 -14.55 24.52
N ARG A 326 11.68 -15.79 25.03
CA ARG A 326 10.32 -16.31 25.26
C ARG A 326 9.57 -15.24 26.02
N PRO A 327 8.38 -14.83 25.56
CA PRO A 327 7.64 -13.78 26.24
C PRO A 327 7.49 -14.16 27.71
N THR A 328 7.74 -13.22 28.59
CA THR A 328 7.55 -13.45 30.02
C THR A 328 6.07 -13.68 30.29
N ARG A 329 5.74 -14.32 31.42
CA ARG A 329 4.33 -14.50 31.85
C ARG A 329 3.57 -13.17 31.93
N GLU A 330 4.28 -12.10 32.25
CA GLU A 330 3.71 -10.74 32.30
C GLU A 330 3.36 -10.23 30.90
N MET A 331 4.26 -10.36 29.94
CA MET A 331 4.01 -10.03 28.52
C MET A 331 2.85 -10.83 27.96
N GLU A 332 2.79 -12.14 28.25
CA GLU A 332 1.68 -12.99 27.80
C GLU A 332 0.33 -12.54 28.35
N ARG A 333 0.28 -12.21 29.66
CA ARG A 333 -0.94 -11.66 30.31
C ARG A 333 -1.34 -10.31 29.72
N ALA A 334 -0.38 -9.41 29.50
CA ALA A 334 -0.64 -8.10 28.90
C ALA A 334 -1.18 -8.25 27.46
N ALA A 335 -0.56 -9.10 26.65
CA ALA A 335 -1.02 -9.38 25.30
C ALA A 335 -2.44 -9.98 25.28
N GLU A 336 -2.74 -10.92 26.22
CA GLU A 336 -4.05 -11.54 26.30
C GLU A 336 -5.13 -10.54 26.73
N ALA A 337 -4.85 -9.67 27.69
CA ALA A 337 -5.76 -8.61 28.10
C ALA A 337 -6.08 -7.64 26.95
N MET A 338 -5.07 -7.24 26.18
CA MET A 338 -5.26 -6.39 25.00
C MET A 338 -6.04 -7.10 23.91
N ARG A 339 -5.78 -8.39 23.63
CA ARG A 339 -6.54 -9.19 22.67
C ARG A 339 -8.02 -9.27 23.06
N LYS A 340 -8.31 -9.55 24.33
CA LYS A 340 -9.69 -9.62 24.83
C LYS A 340 -10.43 -8.29 24.63
N ARG A 341 -9.82 -7.15 24.98
CA ARG A 341 -10.42 -5.83 24.76
C ARG A 341 -10.64 -5.55 23.27
N ARG A 342 -9.64 -5.84 22.43
CA ARG A 342 -9.75 -5.71 20.98
C ARG A 342 -10.93 -6.50 20.42
N ASP A 343 -11.05 -7.78 20.78
CA ASP A 343 -12.05 -8.68 20.23
C ASP A 343 -13.45 -8.30 20.70
N GLN A 344 -13.59 -7.84 21.95
CA GLN A 344 -14.82 -7.26 22.48
C GLN A 344 -15.21 -6.00 21.69
N ALA A 345 -14.31 -5.02 21.58
CA ALA A 345 -14.56 -3.80 20.83
C ALA A 345 -14.89 -4.08 19.35
N ALA A 346 -14.18 -5.01 18.72
CA ALA A 346 -14.44 -5.44 17.35
C ALA A 346 -15.84 -6.01 17.17
N GLY A 347 -16.32 -6.82 18.13
CA GLY A 347 -17.68 -7.37 18.12
C GLY A 347 -18.74 -6.29 18.29
N GLU A 348 -18.58 -5.38 19.24
CA GLU A 348 -19.49 -4.27 19.50
C GLU A 348 -19.59 -3.30 18.32
N LEU A 349 -18.44 -2.96 17.73
CA LEU A 349 -18.32 -2.01 16.62
C LEU A 349 -18.58 -2.67 15.26
N LYS A 350 -18.63 -3.99 15.18
CA LYS A 350 -18.75 -4.79 13.94
C LYS A 350 -17.64 -4.52 12.93
N ILE A 351 -16.43 -4.23 13.43
CA ILE A 351 -15.23 -4.04 12.60
C ILE A 351 -14.27 -5.23 12.78
N GLU A 352 -13.34 -5.39 11.84
CA GLU A 352 -12.39 -6.50 11.88
C GLU A 352 -11.36 -6.32 13.01
N PRO A 353 -11.13 -7.32 13.89
CA PRO A 353 -10.18 -7.18 15.00
C PRO A 353 -8.78 -6.79 14.57
N SER A 354 -8.31 -7.32 13.43
CA SER A 354 -6.98 -7.00 12.88
C SER A 354 -6.84 -5.55 12.43
N PHE A 355 -7.95 -4.85 12.18
CA PHE A 355 -7.95 -3.43 11.84
C PHE A 355 -7.80 -2.55 13.09
N ILE A 356 -8.28 -3.00 14.24
CA ILE A 356 -8.00 -2.33 15.53
C ILE A 356 -6.52 -2.54 15.87
N ALA A 357 -6.06 -3.79 15.95
CA ALA A 357 -4.65 -4.09 16.15
C ALA A 357 -4.30 -5.52 15.69
N PRO A 358 -3.36 -5.68 14.73
CA PRO A 358 -2.83 -6.98 14.37
C PRO A 358 -2.18 -7.68 15.58
N ARG A 359 -2.17 -9.01 15.59
CA ARG A 359 -1.54 -9.79 16.67
C ARG A 359 -0.08 -9.38 16.92
N ALA A 360 0.70 -9.22 15.86
CA ALA A 360 2.11 -8.84 15.98
C ALA A 360 2.29 -7.45 16.64
N THR A 361 1.36 -6.52 16.39
CA THR A 361 1.35 -5.20 17.03
C THR A 361 1.06 -5.32 18.53
N ILE A 362 0.08 -6.13 18.90
CA ILE A 362 -0.24 -6.39 20.32
C ILE A 362 0.95 -7.04 21.03
N ASP A 363 1.56 -8.06 20.43
CA ASP A 363 2.71 -8.76 21.00
C ASP A 363 3.92 -7.80 21.15
N ALA A 364 4.12 -6.88 20.19
CA ALA A 364 5.17 -5.86 20.27
C ALA A 364 4.92 -4.82 21.39
N ILE A 365 3.67 -4.41 21.60
CA ILE A 365 3.28 -3.48 22.67
C ILE A 365 3.34 -4.17 24.04
N ALA A 366 3.00 -5.44 24.12
CA ALA A 366 3.13 -6.23 25.34
C ALA A 366 4.59 -6.38 25.78
N ALA A 367 5.52 -6.46 24.83
CA ALA A 367 6.96 -6.49 25.10
C ALA A 367 7.51 -5.10 25.48
N ASP A 368 6.99 -4.04 24.89
CA ASP A 368 7.40 -2.66 25.16
C ASP A 368 6.21 -1.71 24.97
N ARG A 369 5.62 -1.27 26.09
CA ARG A 369 4.43 -0.41 26.09
C ARG A 369 4.65 0.96 25.42
N ALA A 370 5.85 1.50 25.44
CA ALA A 370 6.18 2.77 24.80
C ALA A 370 5.97 2.74 23.28
N ARG A 371 6.02 1.56 22.66
CA ARG A 371 5.77 1.38 21.22
C ARG A 371 4.32 1.63 20.82
N ALA A 372 3.39 1.72 21.75
CA ALA A 372 1.98 1.92 21.44
C ALA A 372 1.73 3.19 20.63
N GLU A 373 2.43 4.30 20.94
CA GLU A 373 2.30 5.56 20.21
C GLU A 373 2.81 5.48 18.77
N GLN A 374 3.85 4.70 18.55
CA GLN A 374 4.41 4.50 17.21
C GLN A 374 3.57 3.56 16.35
N LEU A 375 2.95 2.55 16.97
CA LEU A 375 2.30 1.45 16.27
C LEU A 375 0.80 1.67 16.06
N LEU A 376 0.15 2.46 16.94
CA LEU A 376 -1.30 2.64 16.93
C LEU A 376 -1.68 4.13 16.94
N VAL A 377 -2.74 4.46 16.23
CA VAL A 377 -3.36 5.79 16.30
C VAL A 377 -4.22 5.93 17.57
N PRO A 378 -4.57 7.16 18.00
CA PRO A 378 -5.24 7.40 19.28
C PRO A 378 -6.51 6.58 19.50
N TRP A 379 -7.39 6.45 18.49
CA TRP A 379 -8.61 5.67 18.65
C TRP A 379 -8.36 4.17 18.91
N GLN A 380 -7.31 3.59 18.27
CA GLN A 380 -6.93 2.21 18.49
C GLN A 380 -6.38 1.99 19.89
N ARG A 381 -5.56 2.93 20.38
CA ARG A 381 -5.03 2.89 21.76
C ARG A 381 -6.16 2.96 22.78
N SER A 382 -7.11 3.87 22.56
CA SER A 382 -8.28 4.01 23.45
C SER A 382 -9.07 2.70 23.58
N LEU A 383 -9.33 2.00 22.47
CA LEU A 383 -10.05 0.71 22.48
C LEU A 383 -9.26 -0.41 23.19
N LEU A 384 -7.94 -0.32 23.25
CA LEU A 384 -7.09 -1.30 23.92
C LEU A 384 -6.81 -0.94 25.40
N GLY A 385 -7.20 0.25 25.86
CA GLY A 385 -6.93 0.76 27.19
C GLY A 385 -5.45 1.10 27.43
N LEU A 386 -4.85 1.72 26.41
CA LEU A 386 -3.43 2.16 26.38
C LEU A 386 -3.34 3.67 26.55
#